data_fd3f76663df537d4d819d4712a3173b8
#
_entry.id   fd3f76663df537d4d819d4712a3173b8
#
_cell.length_a   1.000
_cell.length_b   1.000
_cell.length_c   1.000
_cell.angle_alpha   90.00
_cell.angle_beta   90.00
_cell.angle_gamma   90.00
#
_symmetry.space_group_name_H-M   'P 1'
#
loop_
_entity.id
_entity.type
_entity.pdbx_description
1 polymer ?
#
loop_
_entity_poly.entity_id
_entity_poly.type
_entity_poly.pdbx_seq_one_letter_code
_entity_poly.pdbx_strand_id
1 'polypeptide(L)'
;MSAGPEGLVAHYFRHESGRLVAALARKFRLLHLEDAEDAVQEALMVALTAWSLKGIPDEPSAWLYRVASNTLADRVRRNGALARALVRGAAEPGPDVEPTETALPTELPDDQLRVLFVCCDPSLPAESQPVPALKVLCGFRVDEIALRLFTSEANVYKRLSRARDALAARGIDLDTPPDVAARLGTVQAVLYLLFNEGYSASRGDALLRGELCEEALRLGYLLLAHEACDVPSSRALVALFHLHTARFATRVDATGEILTMAEQDRGCWDQRHVHQGLRLLTTCTD
;
A
#
# COMPACT_ATOMS: atom_id res chain seq x y z
N MET A 1 19.32 17.37 1.74
CA MET A 1 18.61 18.19 2.76
C MET A 1 17.80 17.22 3.61
N SER A 2 18.11 17.11 4.91
CA SER A 2 17.36 16.23 5.81
C SER A 2 15.92 16.76 5.90
N ALA A 3 14.95 15.97 5.48
CA ALA A 3 13.54 16.31 5.63
C ALA A 3 13.24 16.47 7.14
N GLY A 4 12.60 17.57 7.53
CA GLY A 4 12.15 17.73 8.90
C GLY A 4 11.13 16.63 9.30
N PRO A 5 10.74 16.56 10.60
CA PRO A 5 9.81 15.54 11.08
C PRO A 5 8.53 15.42 10.24
N GLU A 6 7.98 16.53 9.78
CA GLU A 6 6.77 16.53 8.93
C GLU A 6 7.01 15.87 7.57
N GLY A 7 8.12 16.16 6.90
CA GLY A 7 8.47 15.54 5.62
C GLY A 7 8.73 14.04 5.77
N LEU A 8 9.34 13.63 6.88
CA LEU A 8 9.59 12.23 7.17
C LEU A 8 8.29 11.48 7.49
N VAL A 9 7.39 12.05 8.29
CA VAL A 9 6.07 11.44 8.56
C VAL A 9 5.25 11.33 7.28
N ALA A 10 5.28 12.34 6.40
CA ALA A 10 4.62 12.26 5.09
C ALA A 10 5.23 11.15 4.21
N HIS A 11 6.54 10.94 4.27
CA HIS A 11 7.23 9.82 3.62
C HIS A 11 6.72 8.48 4.16
N TYR A 12 6.72 8.28 5.48
CA TYR A 12 6.22 7.04 6.12
C TYR A 12 4.76 6.78 5.84
N PHE A 13 3.92 7.82 5.82
CA PHE A 13 2.52 7.68 5.44
C PHE A 13 2.36 7.07 4.05
N ARG A 14 3.18 7.46 3.09
CA ARG A 14 3.07 7.00 1.70
C ARG A 14 3.73 5.65 1.45
N HIS A 15 4.86 5.38 2.11
CA HIS A 15 5.70 4.21 1.79
C HIS A 15 5.52 3.05 2.75
N GLU A 16 5.30 3.34 4.03
CA GLU A 16 5.30 2.31 5.06
C GLU A 16 3.90 1.98 5.58
N SER A 17 2.92 2.88 5.40
CA SER A 17 1.58 2.66 5.97
C SER A 17 0.95 1.35 5.49
N GLY A 18 1.03 1.04 4.20
CA GLY A 18 0.49 -0.20 3.64
C GLY A 18 1.15 -1.46 4.21
N ARG A 19 2.47 -1.41 4.44
CA ARG A 19 3.23 -2.50 5.07
C ARG A 19 2.83 -2.68 6.54
N LEU A 20 2.71 -1.57 7.27
CA LEU A 20 2.30 -1.59 8.67
C LEU A 20 0.88 -2.12 8.82
N VAL A 21 -0.04 -1.69 7.97
CA VAL A 21 -1.43 -2.19 7.93
C VAL A 21 -1.44 -3.70 7.68
N ALA A 22 -0.71 -4.19 6.69
CA ALA A 22 -0.64 -5.61 6.36
C ALA A 22 -0.10 -6.45 7.54
N ALA A 23 1.01 -6.01 8.15
CA ALA A 23 1.60 -6.69 9.29
C ALA A 23 0.66 -6.73 10.51
N LEU A 24 -0.04 -5.62 10.78
CA LEU A 24 -1.01 -5.54 11.88
C LEU A 24 -2.25 -6.40 11.60
N ALA A 25 -2.78 -6.37 10.37
CA ALA A 25 -3.92 -7.18 9.99
C ALA A 25 -3.62 -8.68 10.20
N ARG A 26 -2.43 -9.15 9.82
CA ARG A 26 -1.99 -10.53 10.07
C ARG A 26 -1.82 -10.83 11.55
N LYS A 27 -1.08 -9.98 12.28
CA LYS A 27 -0.81 -10.20 13.71
C LYS A 27 -2.07 -10.32 14.55
N PHE A 28 -3.04 -9.44 14.31
CA PHE A 28 -4.27 -9.38 15.09
C PHE A 28 -5.43 -10.16 14.47
N ARG A 29 -5.23 -10.82 13.31
CA ARG A 29 -6.26 -11.56 12.57
C ARG A 29 -7.54 -10.73 12.41
N LEU A 30 -7.37 -9.50 11.93
CA LEU A 30 -8.45 -8.51 11.89
C LEU A 30 -9.51 -8.90 10.87
N LEU A 31 -10.77 -8.67 11.25
CA LEU A 31 -11.91 -8.77 10.35
C LEU A 31 -12.05 -7.52 9.45
N HIS A 32 -11.50 -6.38 9.92
CA HIS A 32 -11.60 -5.10 9.23
C HIS A 32 -10.20 -4.50 9.06
N LEU A 33 -9.79 -4.22 7.84
CA LEU A 33 -8.50 -3.58 7.55
C LEU A 33 -8.44 -2.15 8.05
N GLU A 34 -9.59 -1.49 8.16
CA GLU A 34 -9.69 -0.12 8.66
C GLU A 34 -9.21 0.00 10.11
N ASP A 35 -9.39 -1.03 10.92
CA ASP A 35 -8.88 -1.02 12.31
C ASP A 35 -7.35 -0.88 12.33
N ALA A 36 -6.67 -1.55 11.39
CA ALA A 36 -5.23 -1.41 11.21
C ALA A 36 -4.86 -0.06 10.58
N GLU A 37 -5.61 0.39 9.56
CA GLU A 37 -5.40 1.70 8.92
C GLU A 37 -5.51 2.82 9.94
N ASP A 38 -6.58 2.83 10.74
CA ASP A 38 -6.80 3.82 11.79
C ASP A 38 -5.67 3.82 12.84
N ALA A 39 -5.23 2.63 13.27
CA ALA A 39 -4.15 2.52 14.25
C ALA A 39 -2.81 3.05 13.67
N VAL A 40 -2.52 2.80 12.39
CA VAL A 40 -1.34 3.35 11.71
C VAL A 40 -1.45 4.87 11.57
N GLN A 41 -2.61 5.40 11.17
CA GLN A 41 -2.83 6.84 11.08
C GLN A 41 -2.65 7.52 12.44
N GLU A 42 -3.19 6.94 13.52
CA GLU A 42 -3.01 7.45 14.89
C GLU A 42 -1.52 7.44 15.29
N ALA A 43 -0.78 6.38 14.96
CA ALA A 43 0.66 6.31 15.22
C ALA A 43 1.44 7.40 14.46
N LEU A 44 1.08 7.69 13.22
CA LEU A 44 1.68 8.77 12.42
C LEU A 44 1.37 10.16 13.01
N MET A 45 0.16 10.38 13.51
CA MET A 45 -0.20 11.62 14.22
C MET A 45 0.61 11.79 15.50
N VAL A 46 0.81 10.71 16.26
CA VAL A 46 1.68 10.71 17.45
C VAL A 46 3.13 10.99 17.07
N ALA A 47 3.61 10.44 15.95
CA ALA A 47 4.96 10.66 15.44
C ALA A 47 5.22 12.15 15.13
N LEU A 48 4.27 12.85 14.51
CA LEU A 48 4.39 14.29 14.23
C LEU A 48 4.75 15.10 15.49
N THR A 49 4.10 14.81 16.58
CA THR A 49 4.34 15.50 17.86
C THR A 49 5.59 14.98 18.56
N ALA A 50 5.73 13.65 18.66
CA ALA A 50 6.83 13.04 19.42
C ALA A 50 8.19 13.29 18.77
N TRP A 51 8.31 13.19 17.44
CA TRP A 51 9.56 13.39 16.73
C TRP A 51 9.98 14.85 16.66
N SER A 52 9.01 15.78 16.67
CA SER A 52 9.31 17.21 16.77
C SER A 52 9.88 17.60 18.14
N LEU A 53 9.47 16.90 19.23
CA LEU A 53 9.89 17.19 20.60
C LEU A 53 11.13 16.42 21.04
N LYS A 54 11.23 15.14 20.67
CA LYS A 54 12.24 14.19 21.19
C LYS A 54 13.29 13.78 20.14
N GLY A 55 13.11 14.24 18.88
CA GLY A 55 13.90 13.76 17.75
C GLY A 55 13.34 12.49 17.12
N ILE A 56 13.82 12.20 15.92
CA ILE A 56 13.47 11.01 15.16
C ILE A 56 14.18 9.81 15.75
N PRO A 57 13.50 8.69 16.05
CA PRO A 57 14.14 7.48 16.56
C PRO A 57 15.06 6.85 15.53
N ASP A 58 16.02 6.02 15.97
CA ASP A 58 16.96 5.31 15.07
C ASP A 58 16.22 4.38 14.10
N GLU A 59 15.13 3.74 14.56
CA GLU A 59 14.30 2.83 13.78
C GLU A 59 12.84 3.35 13.71
N PRO A 60 12.54 4.34 12.83
CA PRO A 60 11.23 4.97 12.78
C PRO A 60 10.10 3.99 12.43
N SER A 61 10.31 3.06 11.50
CA SER A 61 9.29 2.05 11.10
C SER A 61 8.95 1.12 12.26
N ALA A 62 9.93 0.67 13.02
CA ALA A 62 9.73 -0.17 14.20
C ALA A 62 9.00 0.59 15.30
N TRP A 63 9.29 1.88 15.48
CA TRP A 63 8.60 2.74 16.43
C TRP A 63 7.11 2.90 16.06
N LEU A 64 6.82 3.21 14.78
CA LEU A 64 5.45 3.33 14.26
C LEU A 64 4.67 2.03 14.44
N TYR A 65 5.29 0.89 14.08
CA TYR A 65 4.66 -0.43 14.27
C TYR A 65 4.31 -0.69 15.75
N ARG A 66 5.21 -0.36 16.67
CA ARG A 66 4.98 -0.53 18.11
C ARG A 66 3.82 0.32 18.60
N VAL A 67 3.78 1.61 18.23
CA VAL A 67 2.71 2.51 18.62
C VAL A 67 1.36 2.03 18.07
N ALA A 68 1.29 1.73 16.77
CA ALA A 68 0.08 1.24 16.14
C ALA A 68 -0.39 -0.11 16.72
N SER A 69 0.56 -1.03 16.99
CA SER A 69 0.27 -2.32 17.64
C SER A 69 -0.31 -2.16 19.03
N ASN A 70 0.22 -1.24 19.83
CA ASN A 70 -0.31 -0.95 21.18
C ASN A 70 -1.72 -0.34 21.11
N THR A 71 -1.93 0.65 20.21
CA THR A 71 -3.25 1.25 19.96
C THR A 71 -4.27 0.17 19.60
N LEU A 72 -3.91 -0.73 18.70
CA LEU A 72 -4.79 -1.80 18.26
C LEU A 72 -5.08 -2.82 19.36
N ALA A 73 -4.06 -3.22 20.12
CA ALA A 73 -4.21 -4.11 21.28
C ALA A 73 -5.16 -3.52 22.32
N ASP A 74 -5.08 -2.20 22.58
CA ASP A 74 -5.98 -1.51 23.50
C ASP A 74 -7.42 -1.46 22.98
N ARG A 75 -7.62 -1.26 21.67
CA ARG A 75 -8.95 -1.31 21.04
C ARG A 75 -9.56 -2.72 21.16
N VAL A 76 -8.79 -3.76 20.82
CA VAL A 76 -9.23 -5.16 20.93
C VAL A 76 -9.59 -5.52 22.38
N ARG A 77 -8.77 -5.12 23.35
CA ARG A 77 -9.06 -5.33 24.78
C ARG A 77 -10.35 -4.64 25.21
N ARG A 78 -10.57 -3.39 24.82
CA ARG A 78 -11.80 -2.62 25.15
C ARG A 78 -13.03 -3.25 24.51
N ASN A 79 -12.96 -3.64 23.24
CA ASN A 79 -14.07 -4.29 22.53
C ASN A 79 -14.37 -5.69 23.11
N GLY A 80 -13.34 -6.46 23.45
CA GLY A 80 -13.49 -7.75 24.11
C GLY A 80 -14.06 -7.63 25.52
N ALA A 81 -13.71 -6.58 26.28
CA ALA A 81 -14.31 -6.29 27.59
C ALA A 81 -15.79 -5.89 27.46
N LEU A 82 -16.13 -5.06 26.45
CA LEU A 82 -17.51 -4.66 26.18
C LEU A 82 -18.35 -5.87 25.72
N ALA A 83 -17.85 -6.70 24.81
CA ALA A 83 -18.53 -7.91 24.37
C ALA A 83 -18.77 -8.88 25.54
N ARG A 84 -17.80 -9.05 26.46
CA ARG A 84 -17.95 -9.86 27.68
C ARG A 84 -18.94 -9.26 28.68
N ALA A 85 -19.03 -7.94 28.77
CA ALA A 85 -20.01 -7.26 29.60
C ALA A 85 -21.45 -7.44 29.08
N LEU A 86 -21.61 -7.53 27.76
CA LEU A 86 -22.90 -7.78 27.09
C LEU A 86 -23.32 -9.24 27.17
N VAL A 87 -22.35 -10.18 27.18
CA VAL A 87 -22.57 -11.63 27.32
C VAL A 87 -22.25 -12.05 28.76
N ARG A 88 -23.05 -11.61 29.70
CA ARG A 88 -22.99 -12.13 31.08
C ARG A 88 -23.33 -13.61 31.07
N GLY A 89 -22.33 -14.48 31.02
CA GLY A 89 -22.54 -15.92 31.24
C GLY A 89 -21.54 -16.90 30.62
N ALA A 90 -20.46 -16.49 30.00
CA ALA A 90 -19.53 -17.46 29.40
C ALA A 90 -18.05 -17.07 29.58
N ALA A 91 -17.38 -17.95 30.32
CA ALA A 91 -15.95 -18.32 30.30
C ALA A 91 -14.85 -17.27 30.42
N GLU A 92 -13.88 -17.61 31.26
CA GLU A 92 -12.70 -16.88 31.68
C GLU A 92 -11.72 -16.47 30.54
N PRO A 93 -10.94 -15.40 30.74
CA PRO A 93 -9.99 -14.92 29.73
C PRO A 93 -8.77 -15.84 29.62
N GLY A 94 -8.40 -16.17 28.40
CA GLY A 94 -7.12 -16.77 28.10
C GLY A 94 -5.95 -15.81 28.40
N PRO A 95 -4.72 -16.34 28.56
CA PRO A 95 -3.60 -15.63 29.14
C PRO A 95 -3.24 -14.35 28.35
N ASP A 96 -2.88 -13.31 29.11
CA ASP A 96 -2.36 -12.05 28.63
C ASP A 96 -1.22 -12.29 27.61
N VAL A 97 -1.45 -11.88 26.38
CA VAL A 97 -0.37 -11.78 25.39
C VAL A 97 0.44 -10.55 25.77
N GLU A 98 1.51 -10.76 26.56
CA GLU A 98 2.51 -9.72 26.77
C GLU A 98 3.02 -9.23 25.39
N PRO A 99 3.17 -7.91 25.22
CA PRO A 99 3.76 -7.37 24.00
C PRO A 99 5.23 -7.78 23.94
N THR A 100 5.50 -8.92 23.33
CA THR A 100 6.87 -9.32 23.01
C THR A 100 7.46 -8.23 22.13
N GLU A 101 8.67 -7.77 22.47
CA GLU A 101 9.50 -6.89 21.63
C GLU A 101 9.79 -7.63 20.33
N THR A 102 8.87 -7.56 19.38
CA THR A 102 9.03 -8.18 18.07
C THR A 102 9.55 -7.11 17.12
N ALA A 103 10.78 -7.30 16.66
CA ALA A 103 11.27 -6.61 15.47
C ALA A 103 10.25 -6.76 14.34
N LEU A 104 10.20 -5.78 13.43
CA LEU A 104 9.37 -5.88 12.22
C LEU A 104 9.63 -7.25 11.57
N PRO A 105 8.60 -8.08 11.35
CA PRO A 105 8.81 -9.39 10.73
C PRO A 105 9.48 -9.22 9.38
N THR A 106 10.51 -9.97 9.11
CA THR A 106 11.21 -10.05 7.80
C THR A 106 10.27 -10.52 6.67
N GLU A 107 9.08 -10.98 7.02
CA GLU A 107 8.04 -11.49 6.13
C GLU A 107 7.06 -10.41 5.61
N LEU A 108 7.27 -9.14 5.93
CA LEU A 108 6.41 -8.02 5.50
C LEU A 108 6.08 -7.98 3.99
N PRO A 109 7.02 -8.27 3.07
CA PRO A 109 6.74 -8.22 1.64
C PRO A 109 5.62 -9.18 1.21
N ASP A 110 5.60 -10.38 1.78
CA ASP A 110 4.59 -11.39 1.46
C ASP A 110 3.20 -11.01 2.02
N ASP A 111 3.14 -10.47 3.22
CA ASP A 111 1.89 -10.03 3.85
C ASP A 111 1.23 -8.88 3.08
N GLN A 112 2.01 -7.94 2.58
CA GLN A 112 1.47 -6.83 1.79
C GLN A 112 0.88 -7.32 0.48
N LEU A 113 1.53 -8.27 -0.19
CA LEU A 113 1.00 -8.89 -1.40
C LEU A 113 -0.29 -9.67 -1.10
N ARG A 114 -0.34 -10.42 -0.01
CA ARG A 114 -1.56 -11.14 0.40
C ARG A 114 -2.73 -10.20 0.65
N VAL A 115 -2.53 -9.11 1.40
CA VAL A 115 -3.57 -8.12 1.63
C VAL A 115 -4.01 -7.45 0.33
N LEU A 116 -3.07 -7.20 -0.61
CA LEU A 116 -3.41 -6.68 -1.92
C LEU A 116 -4.36 -7.63 -2.68
N PHE A 117 -4.08 -8.94 -2.68
CA PHE A 117 -4.95 -9.93 -3.29
C PHE A 117 -6.30 -10.05 -2.57
N VAL A 118 -6.34 -9.95 -1.24
CA VAL A 118 -7.59 -9.95 -0.46
C VAL A 118 -8.45 -8.74 -0.80
N CYS A 119 -7.87 -7.55 -0.93
CA CYS A 119 -8.60 -6.34 -1.33
C CYS A 119 -9.20 -6.45 -2.74
N CYS A 120 -8.55 -7.16 -3.65
CA CYS A 120 -8.99 -7.36 -5.03
C CYS A 120 -9.97 -8.54 -5.16
N ASP A 121 -10.99 -8.62 -4.30
CA ASP A 121 -11.94 -9.73 -4.26
C ASP A 121 -12.89 -9.75 -5.48
N PRO A 122 -12.95 -10.86 -6.26
CA PRO A 122 -13.80 -10.97 -7.44
C PRO A 122 -15.31 -10.99 -7.13
N SER A 123 -15.71 -11.14 -5.87
CA SER A 123 -17.11 -10.98 -5.47
C SER A 123 -17.57 -9.52 -5.50
N LEU A 124 -16.63 -8.58 -5.49
CA LEU A 124 -16.95 -7.16 -5.67
C LEU A 124 -17.18 -6.86 -7.16
N PRO A 125 -18.06 -5.90 -7.49
CA PRO A 125 -18.15 -5.37 -8.85
C PRO A 125 -16.77 -4.92 -9.36
N ALA A 126 -16.46 -5.19 -10.62
CA ALA A 126 -15.11 -4.94 -11.19
C ALA A 126 -14.59 -3.52 -10.94
N GLU A 127 -15.48 -2.52 -11.06
CA GLU A 127 -15.14 -1.11 -10.78
C GLU A 127 -14.91 -0.80 -9.29
N SER A 128 -15.25 -1.72 -8.39
CA SER A 128 -15.07 -1.56 -6.93
C SER A 128 -13.85 -2.30 -6.40
N GLN A 129 -13.38 -3.33 -7.11
CA GLN A 129 -12.28 -4.19 -6.67
C GLN A 129 -10.97 -3.42 -6.37
N PRO A 130 -10.50 -2.45 -7.19
CA PRO A 130 -9.24 -1.76 -6.91
C PRO A 130 -9.33 -0.75 -5.75
N VAL A 131 -10.53 -0.33 -5.37
CA VAL A 131 -10.73 0.81 -4.46
C VAL A 131 -10.18 0.56 -3.05
N PRO A 132 -10.42 -0.59 -2.40
CA PRO A 132 -9.85 -0.87 -1.08
C PRO A 132 -8.31 -0.91 -1.10
N ALA A 133 -7.73 -1.54 -2.11
CA ALA A 133 -6.27 -1.63 -2.24
C ALA A 133 -5.63 -0.25 -2.45
N LEU A 134 -6.19 0.59 -3.32
CA LEU A 134 -5.71 1.96 -3.54
C LEU A 134 -5.80 2.79 -2.26
N LYS A 135 -6.89 2.66 -1.49
CA LYS A 135 -7.09 3.41 -0.26
C LYS A 135 -6.16 2.95 0.85
N VAL A 136 -6.18 1.65 1.16
CA VAL A 136 -5.57 1.08 2.37
C VAL A 136 -4.06 0.80 2.18
N LEU A 137 -3.67 0.25 1.02
CA LEU A 137 -2.29 -0.18 0.79
C LEU A 137 -1.46 0.85 0.02
N CYS A 138 -2.09 1.58 -0.91
CA CYS A 138 -1.40 2.56 -1.73
C CYS A 138 -1.50 4.00 -1.16
N GLY A 139 -2.28 4.20 -0.08
CA GLY A 139 -2.39 5.49 0.61
C GLY A 139 -3.06 6.59 -0.22
N PHE A 140 -3.86 6.24 -1.22
CA PHE A 140 -4.56 7.22 -2.05
C PHE A 140 -5.65 7.93 -1.25
N ARG A 141 -5.78 9.22 -1.51
CA ARG A 141 -6.93 9.99 -1.05
C ARG A 141 -8.16 9.67 -1.89
N VAL A 142 -9.35 9.90 -1.34
CA VAL A 142 -10.61 9.62 -2.05
C VAL A 142 -10.73 10.42 -3.33
N ASP A 143 -10.30 11.69 -3.33
CA ASP A 143 -10.29 12.55 -4.52
C ASP A 143 -9.30 12.06 -5.60
N GLU A 144 -8.13 11.52 -5.20
CA GLU A 144 -7.16 10.90 -6.12
C GLU A 144 -7.74 9.62 -6.75
N ILE A 145 -8.39 8.76 -5.94
CA ILE A 145 -9.08 7.56 -6.44
C ILE A 145 -10.20 7.94 -7.42
N ALA A 146 -11.02 8.94 -7.06
CA ALA A 146 -12.13 9.40 -7.90
C ALA A 146 -11.64 9.85 -9.29
N LEU A 147 -10.54 10.62 -9.31
CA LEU A 147 -9.94 11.11 -10.53
C LEU A 147 -9.38 9.97 -11.40
N ARG A 148 -8.64 9.03 -10.79
CA ARG A 148 -8.02 7.89 -11.49
C ARG A 148 -9.03 6.89 -12.03
N LEU A 149 -10.17 6.73 -11.37
CA LEU A 149 -11.25 5.84 -11.81
C LEU A 149 -12.36 6.55 -12.58
N PHE A 150 -12.15 7.81 -12.97
CA PHE A 150 -13.14 8.64 -13.71
C PHE A 150 -14.53 8.60 -13.07
N THR A 151 -14.60 8.78 -11.75
CA THR A 151 -15.82 8.72 -10.96
C THR A 151 -15.90 9.87 -9.96
N SER A 152 -17.00 9.98 -9.20
CA SER A 152 -17.13 10.97 -8.14
C SER A 152 -16.63 10.43 -6.79
N GLU A 153 -16.20 11.33 -5.90
CA GLU A 153 -15.84 10.98 -4.53
C GLU A 153 -16.97 10.26 -3.79
N ALA A 154 -18.22 10.70 -4.00
CA ALA A 154 -19.40 10.05 -3.43
C ALA A 154 -19.53 8.58 -3.87
N ASN A 155 -19.17 8.26 -5.13
CA ASN A 155 -19.15 6.89 -5.62
C ASN A 155 -17.97 6.11 -5.03
N VAL A 156 -16.82 6.73 -4.83
CA VAL A 156 -15.67 6.08 -4.14
C VAL A 156 -16.06 5.68 -2.72
N TYR A 157 -16.70 6.58 -1.95
CA TYR A 157 -17.19 6.26 -0.61
C TYR A 157 -18.20 5.09 -0.63
N LYS A 158 -19.14 5.06 -1.58
CA LYS A 158 -20.09 3.95 -1.73
C LYS A 158 -19.38 2.62 -2.05
N ARG A 159 -18.35 2.66 -2.92
CA ARG A 159 -17.56 1.47 -3.27
C ARG A 159 -16.73 0.98 -2.08
N LEU A 160 -16.12 1.89 -1.32
CA LEU A 160 -15.41 1.56 -0.08
C LEU A 160 -16.34 0.90 0.95
N SER A 161 -17.52 1.50 1.21
CA SER A 161 -18.49 0.91 2.16
C SER A 161 -18.91 -0.50 1.73
N ARG A 162 -19.27 -0.71 0.46
CA ARG A 162 -19.66 -2.04 -0.04
C ARG A 162 -18.52 -3.05 0.03
N ALA A 163 -17.31 -2.63 -0.30
CA ALA A 163 -16.14 -3.49 -0.21
C ALA A 163 -15.85 -3.89 1.24
N ARG A 164 -15.95 -2.94 2.17
CA ARG A 164 -15.82 -3.18 3.61
C ARG A 164 -16.81 -4.22 4.09
N ASP A 165 -18.12 -4.00 3.79
CA ASP A 165 -19.18 -4.91 4.19
C ASP A 165 -18.97 -6.32 3.64
N ALA A 166 -18.57 -6.44 2.38
CA ALA A 166 -18.31 -7.72 1.73
C ALA A 166 -17.09 -8.45 2.32
N LEU A 167 -15.99 -7.72 2.56
CA LEU A 167 -14.77 -8.28 3.17
C LEU A 167 -15.04 -8.71 4.62
N ALA A 168 -15.78 -7.91 5.39
CA ALA A 168 -16.16 -8.22 6.76
C ALA A 168 -17.07 -9.47 6.85
N ALA A 169 -18.04 -9.59 5.93
CA ALA A 169 -18.97 -10.74 5.90
C ALA A 169 -18.24 -12.07 5.61
N ARG A 170 -17.12 -12.03 4.89
CA ARG A 170 -16.32 -13.23 4.56
C ARG A 170 -15.24 -13.55 5.59
N GLY A 171 -14.85 -12.55 6.36
CA GLY A 171 -13.61 -12.58 7.13
C GLY A 171 -12.38 -12.37 6.24
N ILE A 172 -11.36 -11.74 6.78
CA ILE A 172 -10.05 -11.57 6.12
C ILE A 172 -9.19 -12.76 6.51
N ASP A 173 -9.10 -13.75 5.62
CA ASP A 173 -8.19 -14.88 5.80
C ASP A 173 -6.88 -14.59 5.04
N LEU A 174 -5.83 -14.31 5.80
CA LEU A 174 -4.49 -14.09 5.28
C LEU A 174 -3.64 -15.36 5.27
N ASP A 175 -4.13 -16.43 5.89
CA ASP A 175 -3.42 -17.72 5.97
C ASP A 175 -3.73 -18.59 4.75
N THR A 176 -4.95 -18.50 4.20
CA THR A 176 -5.34 -19.21 2.97
C THR A 176 -4.98 -18.37 1.74
N PRO A 177 -4.17 -18.89 0.81
CA PRO A 177 -3.86 -18.16 -0.42
C PRO A 177 -5.15 -17.82 -1.18
N PRO A 178 -5.38 -16.53 -1.55
CA PRO A 178 -6.52 -16.18 -2.37
C PRO A 178 -6.38 -16.81 -3.77
N ASP A 179 -7.49 -17.00 -4.48
CA ASP A 179 -7.45 -17.38 -5.89
C ASP A 179 -6.70 -16.31 -6.70
N VAL A 180 -5.43 -16.60 -6.96
CA VAL A 180 -4.49 -15.69 -7.62
C VAL A 180 -4.95 -15.39 -9.04
N ALA A 181 -5.39 -16.40 -9.79
CA ALA A 181 -5.76 -16.25 -11.19
C ALA A 181 -6.95 -15.28 -11.37
N ALA A 182 -7.97 -15.41 -10.52
CA ALA A 182 -9.15 -14.56 -10.58
C ALA A 182 -8.88 -13.10 -10.19
N ARG A 183 -7.80 -12.83 -9.44
CA ARG A 183 -7.49 -11.52 -8.85
C ARG A 183 -6.33 -10.80 -9.53
N LEU A 184 -5.45 -11.54 -10.21
CA LEU A 184 -4.20 -11.03 -10.76
C LEU A 184 -4.40 -9.80 -11.65
N GLY A 185 -5.38 -9.82 -12.55
CA GLY A 185 -5.66 -8.69 -13.44
C GLY A 185 -6.02 -7.40 -12.68
N THR A 186 -6.78 -7.51 -11.59
CA THR A 186 -7.11 -6.36 -10.74
C THR A 186 -5.90 -5.87 -9.96
N VAL A 187 -5.07 -6.79 -9.43
CA VAL A 187 -3.81 -6.45 -8.76
C VAL A 187 -2.89 -5.69 -9.70
N GLN A 188 -2.69 -6.18 -10.93
CA GLN A 188 -1.92 -5.49 -11.96
C GLN A 188 -2.47 -4.09 -12.26
N ALA A 189 -3.79 -3.93 -12.33
CA ALA A 189 -4.42 -2.63 -12.53
C ALA A 189 -4.17 -1.67 -11.35
N VAL A 190 -4.20 -2.17 -10.10
CA VAL A 190 -3.86 -1.36 -8.91
C VAL A 190 -2.42 -0.88 -8.98
N LEU A 191 -1.47 -1.76 -9.30
CA LEU A 191 -0.06 -1.38 -9.44
C LEU A 191 0.17 -0.38 -10.57
N TYR A 192 -0.53 -0.55 -11.70
CA TYR A 192 -0.50 0.41 -12.79
C TYR A 192 -1.02 1.79 -12.37
N LEU A 193 -2.14 1.85 -11.63
CA LEU A 193 -2.71 3.10 -11.14
C LEU A 193 -1.77 3.78 -10.12
N LEU A 194 -1.14 3.01 -9.25
CA LEU A 194 -0.14 3.50 -8.31
C LEU A 194 1.05 4.14 -9.05
N PHE A 195 1.61 3.41 -10.02
CA PHE A 195 2.70 3.92 -10.85
C PHE A 195 2.29 5.18 -11.61
N ASN A 196 1.12 5.18 -12.21
CA ASN A 196 0.63 6.28 -13.01
C ASN A 196 0.40 7.55 -12.17
N GLU A 197 -0.03 7.43 -10.89
CA GLU A 197 -0.10 8.56 -9.98
C GLU A 197 1.30 9.11 -9.65
N GLY A 198 2.29 8.26 -9.52
CA GLY A 198 3.68 8.66 -9.34
C GLY A 198 4.28 9.32 -10.57
N TYR A 199 3.99 8.79 -11.76
CA TYR A 199 4.51 9.27 -13.03
C TYR A 199 3.85 10.54 -13.54
N SER A 200 2.62 10.82 -13.14
CA SER A 200 1.85 12.01 -13.48
C SER A 200 0.87 12.29 -12.37
N ALA A 201 1.29 13.07 -11.39
CA ALA A 201 0.46 13.36 -10.22
C ALA A 201 -0.85 14.05 -10.62
N SER A 202 -1.94 13.54 -10.08
CA SER A 202 -3.27 14.08 -10.37
C SER A 202 -3.55 15.36 -9.58
N ARG A 203 -2.83 15.57 -8.48
CA ARG A 203 -2.96 16.73 -7.60
C ARG A 203 -1.66 17.03 -6.85
N GLY A 204 -1.58 18.27 -6.33
CA GLY A 204 -0.44 18.78 -5.58
C GLY A 204 0.52 19.61 -6.45
N ASP A 205 1.54 20.19 -5.81
CA ASP A 205 2.50 21.07 -6.48
C ASP A 205 3.59 20.29 -7.24
N ALA A 206 3.77 19.01 -6.95
CA ALA A 206 4.72 18.15 -7.62
C ALA A 206 4.08 17.42 -8.80
N LEU A 207 4.60 17.63 -10.01
CA LEU A 207 4.15 16.94 -11.22
C LEU A 207 4.52 15.44 -11.23
N LEU A 208 5.61 15.08 -10.55
CA LEU A 208 6.12 13.73 -10.43
C LEU A 208 6.22 13.36 -8.94
N ARG A 209 5.76 12.18 -8.61
CA ARG A 209 5.85 11.57 -7.28
C ARG A 209 6.63 10.27 -7.40
N GLY A 210 7.94 10.40 -7.58
CA GLY A 210 8.86 9.29 -7.86
C GLY A 210 8.75 8.16 -6.85
N GLU A 211 8.49 8.52 -5.59
CA GLU A 211 8.26 7.57 -4.51
C GLU A 211 7.14 6.56 -4.77
N LEU A 212 6.05 6.96 -5.44
CA LEU A 212 4.96 6.04 -5.78
C LEU A 212 5.36 5.09 -6.91
N CYS A 213 6.21 5.55 -7.82
CA CYS A 213 6.76 4.70 -8.87
C CYS A 213 7.73 3.66 -8.31
N GLU A 214 8.57 4.05 -7.33
CA GLU A 214 9.46 3.13 -6.63
C GLU A 214 8.66 2.07 -5.87
N GLU A 215 7.58 2.46 -5.19
CA GLU A 215 6.69 1.55 -4.49
C GLU A 215 5.97 0.60 -5.46
N ALA A 216 5.48 1.10 -6.59
CA ALA A 216 4.87 0.26 -7.63
C ALA A 216 5.87 -0.75 -8.21
N LEU A 217 7.13 -0.33 -8.43
CA LEU A 217 8.21 -1.23 -8.85
C LEU A 217 8.49 -2.30 -7.79
N ARG A 218 8.59 -1.91 -6.52
CA ARG A 218 8.82 -2.84 -5.41
C ARG A 218 7.72 -3.89 -5.32
N LEU A 219 6.45 -3.47 -5.34
CA LEU A 219 5.30 -4.38 -5.33
C LEU A 219 5.25 -5.25 -6.58
N GLY A 220 5.62 -4.69 -7.74
CA GLY A 220 5.75 -5.44 -8.98
C GLY A 220 6.78 -6.56 -8.89
N TYR A 221 7.93 -6.32 -8.27
CA TYR A 221 8.92 -7.37 -8.04
C TYR A 221 8.46 -8.42 -7.02
N LEU A 222 7.72 -8.03 -5.99
CA LEU A 222 7.08 -9.00 -5.08
C LEU A 222 6.08 -9.89 -5.83
N LEU A 223 5.35 -9.30 -6.78
CA LEU A 223 4.43 -10.05 -7.64
C LEU A 223 5.20 -11.07 -8.50
N LEU A 224 6.32 -10.67 -9.13
CA LEU A 224 7.15 -11.56 -9.94
C LEU A 224 7.88 -12.63 -9.11
N ALA A 225 8.13 -12.39 -7.83
CA ALA A 225 8.71 -13.38 -6.93
C ALA A 225 7.75 -14.52 -6.56
N HIS A 226 6.45 -14.36 -6.82
CA HIS A 226 5.43 -15.36 -6.56
C HIS A 226 5.15 -16.16 -7.84
N GLU A 227 5.41 -17.48 -7.82
CA GLU A 227 5.33 -18.37 -8.99
C GLU A 227 4.03 -18.23 -9.80
N ALA A 228 2.88 -18.20 -9.11
CA ALA A 228 1.58 -18.07 -9.77
C ALA A 228 1.31 -16.67 -10.37
N CYS A 229 2.15 -15.67 -10.07
CA CYS A 229 2.01 -14.30 -10.56
C CYS A 229 3.09 -13.93 -11.59
N ASP A 230 4.15 -14.74 -11.72
CA ASP A 230 5.22 -14.51 -12.69
C ASP A 230 4.78 -14.94 -14.10
N VAL A 231 3.88 -14.18 -14.66
CA VAL A 231 3.30 -14.38 -15.98
C VAL A 231 3.73 -13.24 -16.95
N PRO A 232 3.64 -13.45 -18.27
CA PRO A 232 4.04 -12.43 -19.24
C PRO A 232 3.45 -11.05 -19.02
N SER A 233 2.17 -10.95 -18.61
CA SER A 233 1.51 -9.67 -18.33
C SER A 233 2.11 -8.95 -17.10
N SER A 234 2.49 -9.68 -16.05
CA SER A 234 3.17 -9.10 -14.86
C SER A 234 4.58 -8.61 -15.24
N ARG A 235 5.34 -9.40 -16.01
CA ARG A 235 6.68 -9.01 -16.48
C ARG A 235 6.60 -7.78 -17.38
N ALA A 236 5.63 -7.72 -18.29
CA ALA A 236 5.40 -6.57 -19.17
C ALA A 236 5.04 -5.31 -18.36
N LEU A 237 4.23 -5.44 -17.31
CA LEU A 237 3.88 -4.33 -16.42
C LEU A 237 5.12 -3.77 -15.70
N VAL A 238 5.97 -4.63 -15.13
CA VAL A 238 7.20 -4.19 -14.45
C VAL A 238 8.20 -3.61 -15.45
N ALA A 239 8.28 -4.17 -16.66
CA ALA A 239 9.07 -3.61 -17.75
C ALA A 239 8.62 -2.19 -18.11
N LEU A 240 7.30 -1.97 -18.22
CA LEU A 240 6.72 -0.65 -18.46
C LEU A 240 7.14 0.34 -17.37
N PHE A 241 7.08 -0.06 -16.12
CA PHE A 241 7.51 0.78 -14.99
C PHE A 241 8.98 1.19 -15.12
N HIS A 242 9.86 0.24 -15.42
CA HIS A 242 11.27 0.53 -15.64
C HIS A 242 11.49 1.52 -16.77
N LEU A 243 10.89 1.28 -17.95
CA LEU A 243 11.08 2.13 -19.12
C LEU A 243 10.56 3.56 -18.91
N HIS A 244 9.51 3.73 -18.12
CA HIS A 244 9.03 5.06 -17.75
C HIS A 244 9.91 5.73 -16.67
N THR A 245 10.35 4.98 -15.67
CA THR A 245 11.25 5.49 -14.62
C THR A 245 12.59 5.94 -15.19
N ALA A 246 13.11 5.23 -16.20
CA ALA A 246 14.34 5.60 -16.90
C ALA A 246 14.35 7.05 -17.40
N ARG A 247 13.19 7.63 -17.65
CA ARG A 247 13.02 8.97 -18.22
C ARG A 247 12.82 10.07 -17.20
N PHE A 248 12.77 9.76 -15.90
CA PHE A 248 12.42 10.74 -14.86
C PHE A 248 13.29 11.98 -14.86
N ALA A 249 14.61 11.81 -14.98
CA ALA A 249 15.55 12.94 -14.98
C ALA A 249 15.33 13.95 -16.12
N THR A 250 14.68 13.54 -17.21
CA THR A 250 14.46 14.35 -18.41
C THR A 250 12.99 14.66 -18.66
N ARG A 251 12.10 14.28 -17.76
CA ARG A 251 10.66 14.41 -17.98
C ARG A 251 10.15 15.83 -17.74
N VAL A 252 10.84 16.57 -16.89
CA VAL A 252 10.47 17.94 -16.52
C VAL A 252 11.66 18.85 -16.84
N ASP A 253 11.41 20.00 -17.44
CA ASP A 253 12.43 20.99 -17.73
C ASP A 253 12.80 21.84 -16.50
N ALA A 254 13.72 22.79 -16.68
CA ALA A 254 14.17 23.69 -15.61
C ALA A 254 13.07 24.65 -15.13
N THR A 255 12.00 24.84 -15.89
CA THR A 255 10.84 25.67 -15.54
C THR A 255 9.74 24.89 -14.85
N GLY A 256 9.87 23.55 -14.79
CA GLY A 256 8.88 22.64 -14.20
C GLY A 256 7.81 22.18 -15.21
N GLU A 257 7.99 22.39 -16.51
CA GLU A 257 7.06 21.93 -17.54
C GLU A 257 7.38 20.49 -17.97
N ILE A 258 6.33 19.71 -18.28
CA ILE A 258 6.48 18.33 -18.74
C ILE A 258 6.93 18.33 -20.21
N LEU A 259 8.07 17.71 -20.46
CA LEU A 259 8.59 17.51 -21.80
C LEU A 259 7.99 16.28 -22.47
N THR A 260 7.65 16.42 -23.75
CA THR A 260 7.26 15.26 -24.59
C THR A 260 8.47 14.35 -24.83
N MET A 261 8.23 13.11 -25.28
CA MET A 261 9.31 12.15 -25.54
C MET A 261 10.30 12.63 -26.61
N ALA A 262 9.85 13.46 -27.53
CA ALA A 262 10.68 14.02 -28.61
C ALA A 262 11.63 15.13 -28.10
N GLU A 263 11.23 15.84 -27.05
CA GLU A 263 11.99 16.96 -26.46
C GLU A 263 12.98 16.49 -25.41
N GLN A 264 12.87 15.26 -24.93
CA GLN A 264 13.74 14.71 -23.89
C GLN A 264 15.11 14.31 -24.46
N ASP A 265 16.16 14.64 -23.72
CA ASP A 265 17.51 14.15 -24.01
C ASP A 265 17.63 12.66 -23.60
N ARG A 266 17.62 11.76 -24.59
CA ARG A 266 17.74 10.32 -24.37
C ARG A 266 19.09 9.90 -23.81
N GLY A 267 20.13 10.72 -23.96
CA GLY A 267 21.45 10.47 -23.38
C GLY A 267 21.45 10.53 -21.85
N CYS A 268 20.49 11.27 -21.30
CA CYS A 268 20.30 11.41 -19.84
C CYS A 268 19.34 10.38 -19.23
N TRP A 269 18.83 9.42 -20.03
CA TRP A 269 17.97 8.36 -19.49
C TRP A 269 18.77 7.36 -18.66
N ASP A 270 18.20 6.90 -17.55
CA ASP A 270 18.83 5.89 -16.70
C ASP A 270 18.91 4.55 -17.45
N GLN A 271 20.13 4.23 -17.89
CA GLN A 271 20.40 3.02 -18.68
C GLN A 271 20.18 1.73 -17.89
N ARG A 272 20.26 1.77 -16.54
CA ARG A 272 19.97 0.59 -15.70
C ARG A 272 18.50 0.22 -15.84
N HIS A 273 17.62 1.21 -15.71
CA HIS A 273 16.19 1.02 -15.89
C HIS A 273 15.85 0.60 -17.33
N VAL A 274 16.49 1.19 -18.35
CA VAL A 274 16.30 0.77 -19.74
C VAL A 274 16.65 -0.71 -19.93
N HIS A 275 17.81 -1.14 -19.45
CA HIS A 275 18.26 -2.54 -19.59
C HIS A 275 17.34 -3.51 -18.84
N GLN A 276 16.91 -3.17 -17.64
CA GLN A 276 15.98 -4.01 -16.85
C GLN A 276 14.64 -4.16 -17.55
N GLY A 277 14.08 -3.07 -18.07
CA GLY A 277 12.82 -3.09 -18.81
C GLY A 277 12.91 -3.96 -20.06
N LEU A 278 13.96 -3.78 -20.87
CA LEU A 278 14.18 -4.58 -22.09
C LEU A 278 14.38 -6.06 -21.75
N ARG A 279 15.15 -6.38 -20.70
CA ARG A 279 15.36 -7.77 -20.24
C ARG A 279 14.04 -8.44 -19.86
N LEU A 280 13.16 -7.75 -19.14
CA LEU A 280 11.86 -8.30 -18.77
C LEU A 280 10.98 -8.52 -20.01
N LEU A 281 11.00 -7.59 -20.98
CA LEU A 281 10.24 -7.75 -22.23
C LEU A 281 10.66 -8.97 -23.04
N THR A 282 11.96 -9.30 -23.09
CA THR A 282 12.42 -10.51 -23.80
C THR A 282 11.86 -11.80 -23.20
N THR A 283 11.50 -11.80 -21.91
CA THR A 283 10.91 -12.97 -21.24
C THR A 283 9.38 -13.02 -21.35
N CYS A 284 8.75 -12.08 -22.06
CA CYS A 284 7.30 -12.07 -22.25
C CYS A 284 6.84 -12.84 -23.48
N THR A 285 7.77 -13.20 -24.37
CA THR A 285 7.49 -13.82 -25.69
C THR A 285 7.67 -15.34 -25.69
N ASP A 286 8.16 -15.91 -24.62
CA ASP A 286 8.31 -17.35 -24.38
C ASP A 286 7.13 -17.88 -23.55
#